data_bfd94c977f069c047853f8030afce03b
#
_entry.id   bfd94c977f069c047853f8030afce03b
#
_cell.length_a   1.000
_cell.length_b   1.000
_cell.length_c   1.000
_cell.angle_alpha   90.00
_cell.angle_beta   90.00
_cell.angle_gamma   90.00
#
_symmetry.space_group_name_H-M   'P 1'
#
loop_
_entity.id
_entity.type
_entity.pdbx_description
1 polymer ?
#
loop_
_entity_poly.entity_id
_entity_poly.type
_entity_poly.pdbx_seq_one_letter_code
_entity_poly.pdbx_strand_id
1 'polypeptide(L)'
;NTTASDFYLHNCIASQDTLYHYDIDSNTLHPVFTMHTGHEPICHYFTELPNHFLVTWYTQTSWNNELPRFPKILVDKQSLKGCFVNLKWNMLGNIDGPTNPSFNRGYFTAIMEPYALKEQLEKVLTSTQKLFPEVLSKVKKLNNQITDDDNCIVFIGKLKTK
;
A
#
# COMPACT_ATOMS: atom_id res chain seq x y z
N ASN A 1 -11.81 -10.05 1.76
CA ASN A 1 -12.84 -9.72 2.76
C ASN A 1 -12.62 -10.55 4.00
N THR A 2 -11.80 -10.06 4.90
CA THR A 2 -11.69 -10.68 6.20
C THR A 2 -13.00 -10.54 6.96
N THR A 3 -13.49 -11.65 7.49
CA THR A 3 -14.52 -11.63 8.52
C THR A 3 -13.91 -11.03 9.79
N ALA A 4 -14.70 -10.65 10.77
CA ALA A 4 -14.18 -10.05 12.03
C ALA A 4 -13.24 -11.00 12.80
N SER A 5 -13.22 -12.27 12.45
CA SER A 5 -12.45 -13.35 13.09
C SER A 5 -11.15 -13.71 12.34
N ASP A 6 -10.98 -13.27 11.09
CA ASP A 6 -9.78 -13.60 10.32
C ASP A 6 -8.73 -12.50 10.43
N PHE A 7 -7.50 -12.87 10.68
CA PHE A 7 -6.35 -11.98 10.59
C PHE A 7 -5.20 -12.65 9.85
N TYR A 8 -4.31 -11.83 9.31
CA TYR A 8 -3.17 -12.31 8.56
C TYR A 8 -1.94 -12.36 9.43
N LEU A 9 -1.19 -13.44 9.30
CA LEU A 9 0.15 -13.55 9.84
C LEU A 9 1.13 -13.67 8.67
N HIS A 10 2.19 -12.91 8.71
CA HIS A 10 3.35 -13.10 7.85
C HIS A 10 4.62 -13.02 8.68
N ASN A 11 5.61 -13.80 8.31
CA ASN A 11 6.89 -13.85 9.00
C ASN A 11 7.96 -13.23 8.11
N CYS A 12 8.36 -12.00 8.42
CA CYS A 12 9.37 -11.26 7.68
C CYS A 12 10.80 -11.76 7.89
N ILE A 13 11.02 -12.76 8.75
CA ILE A 13 12.37 -13.21 9.14
C ILE A 13 12.73 -14.54 8.46
N ALA A 14 11.75 -15.30 7.99
CA ALA A 14 11.98 -16.57 7.34
C ALA A 14 12.29 -16.40 5.85
N SER A 15 13.06 -17.33 5.30
CA SER A 15 13.41 -17.38 3.88
C SER A 15 12.22 -17.60 2.94
N GLN A 16 11.05 -17.89 3.48
CA GLN A 16 9.78 -18.03 2.77
C GLN A 16 8.68 -17.30 3.54
N ASP A 17 8.23 -16.19 2.98
CA ASP A 17 7.10 -15.46 3.50
C ASP A 17 5.80 -16.06 2.98
N THR A 18 4.92 -16.42 3.89
CA THR A 18 3.60 -16.96 3.54
C THR A 18 2.53 -16.13 4.23
N LEU A 19 1.52 -15.75 3.47
CA LEU A 19 0.29 -15.18 4.00
C LEU A 19 -0.60 -16.30 4.51
N TYR A 20 -1.01 -16.21 5.77
CA TYR A 20 -1.90 -17.17 6.40
C TYR A 20 -3.22 -16.52 6.79
N HIS A 21 -4.31 -17.27 6.67
CA HIS A 21 -5.56 -16.99 7.38
C HIS A 21 -5.58 -17.79 8.68
N TYR A 22 -5.98 -17.13 9.75
CA TYR A 22 -6.22 -17.78 11.03
C TYR A 22 -7.72 -17.95 11.23
N ASP A 23 -8.14 -19.18 11.37
CA ASP A 23 -9.49 -19.55 11.76
C ASP A 23 -9.56 -19.63 13.29
N ILE A 24 -10.32 -18.72 13.89
CA ILE A 24 -10.48 -18.62 15.34
C ILE A 24 -11.26 -19.83 15.89
N ASP A 25 -12.27 -20.31 15.18
CA ASP A 25 -13.16 -21.35 15.67
C ASP A 25 -12.44 -22.72 15.71
N SER A 26 -11.62 -23.00 14.72
CA SER A 26 -10.82 -24.24 14.67
C SER A 26 -9.41 -24.09 15.25
N ASN A 27 -8.99 -22.90 15.62
CA ASN A 27 -7.63 -22.56 16.07
C ASN A 27 -6.55 -23.07 15.09
N THR A 28 -6.76 -22.83 13.79
CA THR A 28 -5.87 -23.32 12.74
C THR A 28 -5.38 -22.21 11.83
N LEU A 29 -4.16 -22.37 11.32
CA LEU A 29 -3.57 -21.49 10.29
C LEU A 29 -3.65 -22.18 8.94
N HIS A 30 -4.22 -21.48 7.97
CA HIS A 30 -4.32 -21.94 6.59
C HIS A 30 -3.41 -21.09 5.70
N PRO A 31 -2.41 -21.70 5.00
CA PRO A 31 -1.59 -20.95 4.05
C PRO A 31 -2.45 -20.52 2.85
N VAL A 32 -2.35 -19.25 2.48
CA VAL A 32 -3.17 -18.64 1.42
C VAL A 32 -2.34 -18.30 0.21
N PHE A 33 -1.18 -17.70 0.44
CA PHE A 33 -0.34 -17.20 -0.65
C PHE A 33 1.11 -17.15 -0.23
N THR A 34 2.00 -17.63 -1.11
CA THR A 34 3.46 -17.53 -0.97
C THR A 34 4.05 -17.01 -2.27
N MET A 35 5.03 -16.13 -2.17
CA MET A 35 5.75 -15.63 -3.33
C MET A 35 7.23 -15.97 -3.22
N HIS A 36 7.78 -16.56 -4.29
CA HIS A 36 9.21 -16.84 -4.43
C HIS A 36 9.84 -15.82 -5.38
N THR A 37 10.87 -15.13 -4.92
CA THR A 37 11.56 -14.08 -5.67
C THR A 37 13.01 -14.42 -6.01
N GLY A 38 13.37 -15.70 -6.03
CA GLY A 38 14.73 -16.14 -6.35
C GLY A 38 15.63 -16.34 -5.12
N HIS A 39 16.92 -15.96 -5.22
CA HIS A 39 17.97 -16.40 -4.27
C HIS A 39 18.23 -15.45 -3.09
N GLU A 40 17.64 -14.26 -3.06
CA GLU A 40 17.87 -13.31 -1.97
C GLU A 40 16.76 -13.39 -0.92
N PRO A 41 17.11 -13.26 0.37
CA PRO A 41 16.12 -13.15 1.43
C PRO A 41 15.37 -11.83 1.26
N ILE A 42 14.14 -11.91 0.81
CA ILE A 42 13.25 -10.77 0.59
C ILE A 42 12.10 -10.89 1.57
N CYS A 43 11.84 -9.81 2.29
CA CYS A 43 10.66 -9.71 3.11
C CYS A 43 9.51 -9.17 2.27
N HIS A 44 8.36 -9.85 2.29
CA HIS A 44 7.15 -9.45 1.62
C HIS A 44 6.14 -8.87 2.61
N TYR A 45 5.48 -7.80 2.20
CA TYR A 45 4.29 -7.29 2.87
C TYR A 45 3.08 -7.54 1.98
N PHE A 46 2.14 -8.32 2.49
CA PHE A 46 0.95 -8.71 1.74
C PHE A 46 -0.26 -7.87 2.15
N THR A 47 -0.94 -7.30 1.15
CA THR A 47 -2.27 -6.73 1.33
C THR A 47 -3.25 -7.56 0.50
N GLU A 48 -4.14 -8.26 1.15
CA GLU A 48 -5.15 -9.05 0.45
C GLU A 48 -6.33 -8.18 0.03
N LEU A 49 -6.56 -8.11 -1.27
CA LEU A 49 -7.72 -7.49 -1.90
C LEU A 49 -8.74 -8.56 -2.29
N PRO A 50 -9.98 -8.20 -2.64
CA PRO A 50 -11.00 -9.20 -3.01
C PRO A 50 -10.56 -10.19 -4.07
N ASN A 51 -9.96 -9.70 -5.17
CA ASN A 51 -9.56 -10.51 -6.32
C ASN A 51 -8.06 -10.55 -6.56
N HIS A 52 -7.25 -9.89 -5.73
CA HIS A 52 -5.81 -9.77 -5.93
C HIS A 52 -5.06 -9.84 -4.59
N PHE A 53 -3.78 -10.17 -4.67
CA PHE A 53 -2.80 -9.88 -3.64
C PHE A 53 -1.97 -8.68 -4.11
N LEU A 54 -1.86 -7.66 -3.28
CA LEU A 54 -0.88 -6.59 -3.47
C LEU A 54 0.33 -6.93 -2.61
N VAL A 55 1.46 -7.16 -3.25
CA VAL A 55 2.71 -7.53 -2.59
C VAL A 55 3.68 -6.37 -2.68
N THR A 56 4.16 -5.90 -1.55
CA THR A 56 5.29 -4.97 -1.46
C THR A 56 6.48 -5.76 -0.95
N TRP A 57 7.63 -5.67 -1.60
CA TRP A 57 8.81 -6.37 -1.10
C TRP A 57 9.91 -5.44 -0.65
N TYR A 58 10.70 -5.94 0.29
CA TYR A 58 11.84 -5.25 0.89
C TYR A 58 13.07 -6.12 0.76
N THR A 59 14.15 -5.56 0.27
CA THR A 59 15.48 -6.19 0.35
C THR A 59 16.25 -5.62 1.53
N GLN A 60 17.21 -6.36 2.05
CA GLN A 60 18.05 -5.89 3.15
C GLN A 60 18.81 -4.60 2.76
N THR A 61 19.14 -4.44 1.49
CA THR A 61 19.76 -3.23 0.94
C THR A 61 18.80 -2.06 0.84
N SER A 62 17.49 -2.29 0.72
CA SER A 62 16.51 -1.20 0.64
C SER A 62 16.24 -0.51 1.99
N TRP A 63 16.60 -1.13 3.12
CA TRP A 63 16.49 -0.50 4.45
C TRP A 63 17.55 0.57 4.71
N ASN A 64 18.66 0.54 3.97
CA ASN A 64 19.79 1.45 4.15
C ASN A 64 19.75 2.67 3.23
N ASN A 65 18.75 2.78 2.35
CA ASN A 65 18.60 3.89 1.43
C ASN A 65 17.55 4.89 1.93
N GLU A 66 17.87 6.16 1.91
CA GLU A 66 17.07 7.25 2.48
C GLU A 66 15.64 7.42 1.93
N LEU A 67 15.32 6.82 0.80
CA LEU A 67 13.95 6.75 0.25
C LEU A 67 13.77 5.48 -0.59
N PRO A 68 13.60 4.32 0.03
CA PRO A 68 13.41 3.09 -0.73
C PRO A 68 12.07 3.12 -1.47
N ARG A 69 12.13 3.12 -2.81
CA ARG A 69 10.95 2.79 -3.61
C ARG A 69 10.76 1.28 -3.52
N PHE A 70 9.83 0.87 -2.71
CA PHE A 70 9.49 -0.55 -2.59
C PHE A 70 8.66 -0.98 -3.80
N PRO A 71 9.18 -1.89 -4.64
CA PRO A 71 8.42 -2.45 -5.74
C PRO A 71 7.11 -3.07 -5.25
N LYS A 72 6.06 -2.92 -6.03
CA LYS A 72 4.76 -3.52 -5.76
C LYS A 72 4.35 -4.39 -6.93
N ILE A 73 3.83 -5.56 -6.61
CA ILE A 73 3.24 -6.47 -7.58
C ILE A 73 1.78 -6.67 -7.22
N LEU A 74 0.93 -6.55 -8.20
CA LEU A 74 -0.47 -6.95 -8.09
C LEU A 74 -0.62 -8.34 -8.73
N VAL A 75 -1.01 -9.33 -7.92
CA VAL A 75 -1.18 -10.72 -8.35
C VAL A 75 -2.66 -11.05 -8.37
N ASP A 76 -3.15 -11.51 -9.51
CA ASP A 76 -4.52 -11.98 -9.64
C ASP A 76 -4.69 -13.33 -8.92
N LYS A 77 -5.71 -13.46 -8.06
CA LYS A 77 -5.91 -14.66 -7.23
C LYS A 77 -6.28 -15.92 -8.02
N GLN A 78 -6.92 -15.75 -9.16
CA GLN A 78 -7.40 -16.88 -9.94
C GLN A 78 -6.30 -17.46 -10.84
N SER A 79 -5.60 -16.57 -11.56
CA SER A 79 -4.57 -16.97 -12.51
C SER A 79 -3.17 -17.05 -11.93
N LEU A 80 -2.95 -16.49 -10.72
CA LEU A 80 -1.66 -16.31 -10.06
C LEU A 80 -0.64 -15.54 -10.93
N LYS A 81 -1.10 -14.80 -11.92
CA LYS A 81 -0.26 -13.91 -12.72
C LYS A 81 -0.15 -12.54 -12.06
N GLY A 82 1.07 -12.02 -12.03
CA GLY A 82 1.38 -10.74 -11.42
C GLY A 82 1.94 -9.73 -12.41
N CYS A 83 1.76 -8.45 -12.09
CA CYS A 83 2.42 -7.35 -12.78
C CYS A 83 2.89 -6.29 -11.79
N PHE A 84 3.97 -5.61 -12.13
CA PHE A 84 4.42 -4.45 -11.37
C PHE A 84 3.41 -3.32 -11.45
N VAL A 85 3.15 -2.68 -10.32
CA VAL A 85 2.21 -1.58 -10.22
C VAL A 85 2.79 -0.41 -9.46
N ASN A 86 2.37 0.79 -9.86
CA ASN A 86 2.60 2.02 -9.10
C ASN A 86 1.27 2.55 -8.61
N LEU A 87 1.14 2.64 -7.30
CA LEU A 87 -0.03 3.27 -6.69
C LEU A 87 0.09 4.78 -6.78
N LYS A 88 -0.97 5.46 -7.19
CA LYS A 88 -1.02 6.91 -7.33
C LYS A 88 -2.31 7.48 -6.74
N TRP A 89 -2.21 8.65 -6.10
CA TRP A 89 -3.36 9.41 -5.65
C TRP A 89 -3.82 10.39 -6.74
N ASN A 90 -4.68 9.94 -7.65
CA ASN A 90 -5.19 10.76 -8.76
C ASN A 90 -5.90 12.03 -8.27
N MET A 91 -6.60 11.91 -7.14
CA MET A 91 -7.31 13.04 -6.52
C MET A 91 -6.40 14.13 -5.96
N LEU A 92 -5.11 13.86 -5.85
CA LEU A 92 -4.06 14.78 -5.37
C LEU A 92 -2.99 15.08 -6.43
N GLY A 93 -3.34 14.96 -7.71
CA GLY A 93 -2.42 15.27 -8.80
C GLY A 93 -1.40 14.17 -9.11
N ASN A 94 -1.79 12.92 -8.91
CA ASN A 94 -0.97 11.73 -9.18
C ASN A 94 0.29 11.62 -8.32
N ILE A 95 0.28 12.16 -7.11
CA ILE A 95 1.35 11.92 -6.15
C ILE A 95 1.51 10.42 -5.87
N ASP A 96 2.66 10.04 -5.35
CA ASP A 96 2.93 8.64 -5.01
C ASP A 96 1.93 8.14 -3.96
N GLY A 97 1.43 6.94 -4.20
CA GLY A 97 0.53 6.25 -3.29
C GLY A 97 1.27 5.69 -2.08
N PRO A 98 0.54 5.07 -1.15
CA PRO A 98 1.12 4.58 0.09
C PRO A 98 2.11 3.44 -0.15
N THR A 99 3.10 3.36 0.74
CA THR A 99 4.06 2.24 0.73
C THR A 99 3.37 0.94 1.12
N ASN A 100 2.65 0.94 2.22
CA ASN A 100 1.96 -0.23 2.77
C ASN A 100 0.50 0.11 3.04
N PRO A 101 -0.38 -0.01 2.04
CA PRO A 101 -1.79 0.13 2.27
C PRO A 101 -2.33 -1.08 3.01
N SER A 102 -3.32 -0.89 3.85
CA SER A 102 -4.11 -1.97 4.40
C SER A 102 -5.50 -2.01 3.76
N PHE A 103 -6.10 -3.19 3.77
CA PHE A 103 -7.45 -3.39 3.25
C PHE A 103 -8.23 -4.25 4.22
N ASN A 104 -9.36 -3.75 4.70
CA ASN A 104 -10.23 -4.48 5.59
C ASN A 104 -11.70 -4.10 5.35
N ARG A 105 -12.58 -5.11 5.36
CA ARG A 105 -14.03 -4.93 5.22
C ARG A 105 -14.46 -4.04 4.05
N GLY A 106 -13.76 -4.13 2.92
CA GLY A 106 -14.06 -3.34 1.72
C GLY A 106 -13.45 -1.93 1.70
N TYR A 107 -12.76 -1.54 2.76
CA TYR A 107 -12.07 -0.26 2.84
C TYR A 107 -10.56 -0.43 2.70
N PHE A 108 -10.02 0.45 1.91
CA PHE A 108 -8.60 0.64 1.74
C PHE A 108 -8.17 1.79 2.66
N THR A 109 -7.15 1.57 3.47
CA THR A 109 -6.60 2.59 4.36
C THR A 109 -5.11 2.75 4.09
N ALA A 110 -4.65 3.98 4.21
CA ALA A 110 -3.26 4.33 4.08
C ALA A 110 -2.91 5.47 5.03
N ILE A 111 -1.70 5.45 5.54
CA ILE A 111 -1.19 6.46 6.44
C ILE A 111 -0.01 7.14 5.74
N MET A 112 0.07 8.45 5.87
CA MET A 112 1.17 9.24 5.34
C MET A 112 1.58 10.31 6.36
N GLU A 113 2.88 10.47 6.52
CA GLU A 113 3.44 11.51 7.36
C GLU A 113 3.16 12.90 6.76
N PRO A 114 2.81 13.91 7.57
CA PRO A 114 2.45 15.24 7.10
C PRO A 114 3.53 15.87 6.22
N TYR A 115 4.79 15.83 6.67
CA TYR A 115 5.91 16.40 5.93
C TYR A 115 6.09 15.72 4.54
N ALA A 116 5.95 14.40 4.47
CA ALA A 116 6.09 13.65 3.23
C ALA A 116 4.96 13.95 2.24
N LEU A 117 3.73 14.12 2.77
CA LEU A 117 2.60 14.53 1.95
C LEU A 117 2.78 15.96 1.44
N LYS A 118 3.16 16.88 2.31
CA LYS A 118 3.37 18.29 1.95
C LYS A 118 4.43 18.45 0.87
N GLU A 119 5.58 17.77 1.01
CA GLU A 119 6.63 17.76 -0.01
C GLU A 119 6.10 17.30 -1.39
N GLN A 120 5.28 16.26 -1.42
CA GLN A 120 4.68 15.78 -2.66
C GLN A 120 3.66 16.77 -3.25
N LEU A 121 2.82 17.39 -2.40
CA LEU A 121 1.87 18.40 -2.84
C LEU A 121 2.57 19.64 -3.41
N GLU A 122 3.66 20.10 -2.80
CA GLU A 122 4.48 21.21 -3.29
C GLU A 122 5.12 20.87 -4.64
N LYS A 123 5.65 19.67 -4.83
CA LYS A 123 6.15 19.19 -6.13
C LYS A 123 5.06 19.26 -7.21
N VAL A 124 3.83 18.89 -6.88
CA VAL A 124 2.70 18.99 -7.81
C VAL A 124 2.38 20.45 -8.14
N LEU A 125 2.36 21.33 -7.15
CA LEU A 125 2.03 22.75 -7.34
C LEU A 125 3.09 23.52 -8.13
N THR A 126 4.36 23.10 -8.06
CA THR A 126 5.49 23.69 -8.79
C THR A 126 5.73 23.04 -10.15
N SER A 127 5.09 21.91 -10.42
CA SER A 127 5.25 21.18 -11.68
C SER A 127 4.54 21.91 -12.85
N THR A 128 5.00 21.64 -14.07
CA THR A 128 4.34 22.11 -15.30
C THR A 128 3.12 21.29 -15.69
N GLN A 129 2.77 20.27 -14.90
CA GLN A 129 1.64 19.39 -15.16
C GLN A 129 0.31 20.19 -15.10
N LYS A 130 -0.48 20.10 -16.16
CA LYS A 130 -1.84 20.64 -16.15
C LYS A 130 -2.76 19.75 -15.34
N LEU A 131 -3.24 20.26 -14.22
CA LEU A 131 -4.22 19.59 -13.39
C LEU A 131 -5.63 20.07 -13.73
N PHE A 132 -6.61 19.22 -13.52
CA PHE A 132 -8.01 19.67 -13.53
C PHE A 132 -8.24 20.68 -12.40
N PRO A 133 -9.04 21.74 -12.61
CA PRO A 133 -9.27 22.81 -11.62
C PRO A 133 -9.68 22.29 -10.23
N GLU A 134 -10.51 21.27 -10.20
CA GLU A 134 -10.96 20.64 -8.95
C GLU A 134 -9.82 19.96 -8.17
N VAL A 135 -8.91 19.26 -8.89
CA VAL A 135 -7.74 18.63 -8.29
C VAL A 135 -6.79 19.70 -7.76
N LEU A 136 -6.51 20.72 -8.57
CA LEU A 136 -5.65 21.84 -8.17
C LEU A 136 -6.19 22.54 -6.91
N SER A 137 -7.50 22.79 -6.84
CA SER A 137 -8.16 23.38 -5.67
C SER A 137 -7.96 22.52 -4.42
N LYS A 138 -8.17 21.19 -4.54
CA LYS A 138 -7.96 20.25 -3.42
C LYS A 138 -6.51 20.22 -2.96
N VAL A 139 -5.57 20.14 -3.90
CA VAL A 139 -4.12 20.14 -3.59
C VAL A 139 -3.72 21.41 -2.84
N LYS A 140 -4.11 22.58 -3.35
CA LYS A 140 -3.85 23.88 -2.68
C LYS A 140 -4.44 23.93 -1.29
N LYS A 141 -5.72 23.53 -1.14
CA LYS A 141 -6.40 23.54 0.16
C LYS A 141 -5.67 22.67 1.15
N LEU A 142 -5.36 21.42 0.77
CA LEU A 142 -4.68 20.47 1.64
C LEU A 142 -3.29 20.94 2.01
N ASN A 143 -2.50 21.44 1.05
CA ASN A 143 -1.16 21.96 1.29
C ASN A 143 -1.14 23.12 2.29
N ASN A 144 -2.17 23.98 2.24
CA ASN A 144 -2.30 25.12 3.17
C ASN A 144 -2.78 24.70 4.58
N GLN A 145 -3.44 23.56 4.70
CA GLN A 145 -3.97 23.07 5.97
C GLN A 145 -3.00 22.20 6.75
N ILE A 146 -2.07 21.54 6.07
CA ILE A 146 -1.11 20.63 6.72
C ILE A 146 0.09 21.42 7.23
N THR A 147 0.45 21.17 8.47
CA THR A 147 1.71 21.60 9.10
C THR A 147 2.60 20.39 9.38
N ASP A 148 3.90 20.61 9.53
CA ASP A 148 4.85 19.51 9.78
C ASP A 148 4.65 18.87 11.17
N ASP A 149 4.00 19.60 12.09
CA ASP A 149 3.71 19.15 13.45
C ASP A 149 2.36 18.43 13.59
N ASP A 150 1.62 18.27 12.49
CA ASP A 150 0.35 17.54 12.51
C ASP A 150 0.57 16.05 12.75
N ASN A 151 -0.49 15.37 13.22
CA ASN A 151 -0.51 13.91 13.26
C ASN A 151 -0.56 13.33 11.84
N CYS A 152 -0.19 12.05 11.72
CA CYS A 152 -0.27 11.32 10.45
C CYS A 152 -1.63 11.48 9.77
N ILE A 153 -1.60 11.68 8.47
CA ILE A 153 -2.80 11.80 7.64
C ILE A 153 -3.29 10.41 7.25
N VAL A 154 -4.54 10.13 7.57
CA VAL A 154 -5.18 8.85 7.24
C VAL A 154 -6.07 9.02 6.00
N PHE A 155 -5.77 8.26 4.97
CA PHE A 155 -6.60 8.16 3.77
C PHE A 155 -7.49 6.93 3.88
N ILE A 156 -8.78 7.10 3.64
CA ILE A 156 -9.75 6.01 3.64
C ILE A 156 -10.48 6.04 2.31
N GLY A 157 -10.51 4.90 1.64
CA GLY A 157 -11.21 4.73 0.37
C GLY A 157 -11.97 3.42 0.32
N LYS A 158 -13.04 3.37 -0.44
CA LYS A 158 -13.77 2.14 -0.72
C LYS A 158 -13.37 1.63 -2.10
N LEU A 159 -13.03 0.33 -2.21
CA LEU A 159 -12.80 -0.26 -3.52
C LEU A 159 -14.10 -0.26 -4.32
N LYS A 160 -14.00 0.17 -5.59
CA LYS A 160 -15.13 0.03 -6.51
C LYS A 160 -15.28 -1.45 -6.85
N THR A 161 -16.40 -2.02 -6.49
CA THR A 161 -16.85 -3.30 -7.05
C THR A 161 -17.37 -3.04 -8.45
N LYS A 162 -16.85 -3.76 -9.45
CA LYS A 162 -17.45 -3.78 -10.80
C LYS A 162 -18.73 -4.56 -10.75
#